data_dddd89a142d863e4a5ce147d43519926
#
_entry.id   dddd89a142d863e4a5ce147d43519926
#
_cell.length_a   1.000
_cell.length_b   1.000
_cell.length_c   1.000
_cell.angle_alpha   90.00
_cell.angle_beta   90.00
_cell.angle_gamma   90.00
#
_symmetry.space_group_name_H-M   'P 1'
#
loop_
_entity.id
_entity.type
_entity.pdbx_description
1 polymer ?
#
loop_
_entity_poly.entity_id
_entity_poly.type
_entity_poly.pdbx_seq_one_letter_code
_entity_poly.pdbx_strand_id
1 'polypeptide(L)'
;SVSSILYIVMEGKTAEIHLSDGKIYNTRMTFVALEAMLGDGFIKAHRGCIVSAMAIHEISDMIDLVNGEKLEYARRRKNNIIESLTSRKRIIKGFDHDGVPDTEEQYHDYYRSFDEMPFAFTDIEMVFNEECEAVDWIFRYANEALARLEKLPLEKLIGQSFGTLFSNMDAKWLKGYERSTLYGETLELMDYSPE
;
A
#
# COMPACT_ATOMS: atom_id res chain seq x y z
N SER A 1 -6.32 6.87 8.30
CA SER A 1 -5.44 6.79 7.14
C SER A 1 -6.23 6.42 5.89
N VAL A 2 -5.80 6.91 4.71
CA VAL A 2 -6.41 6.52 3.41
C VAL A 2 -6.25 5.02 3.17
N SER A 3 -5.16 4.42 3.63
CA SER A 3 -4.90 2.98 3.54
C SER A 3 -5.91 2.10 4.32
N SER A 4 -6.64 2.67 5.26
CA SER A 4 -7.68 1.96 6.02
C SER A 4 -9.04 1.98 5.34
N ILE A 5 -9.23 2.75 4.26
CA ILE A 5 -10.50 2.87 3.56
C ILE A 5 -10.75 1.62 2.72
N LEU A 6 -11.85 0.93 2.99
CA LEU A 6 -12.32 -0.19 2.17
C LEU A 6 -13.14 0.31 0.97
N TYR A 7 -14.12 1.14 1.25
CA TYR A 7 -14.97 1.74 0.22
C TYR A 7 -15.66 3.00 0.72
N ILE A 8 -16.22 3.76 -0.21
CA ILE A 8 -17.00 4.98 0.05
C ILE A 8 -18.31 4.89 -0.71
N VAL A 9 -19.43 5.15 -0.04
CA VAL A 9 -20.77 5.19 -0.63
C VAL A 9 -21.37 6.57 -0.47
N MET A 10 -22.05 7.06 -1.50
CA MET A 10 -22.79 8.32 -1.45
C MET A 10 -24.22 8.08 -1.01
N GLU A 11 -24.61 8.63 0.12
CA GLU A 11 -25.97 8.71 0.62
C GLU A 11 -26.52 10.13 0.49
N GLY A 12 -27.21 10.41 -0.59
CA GLY A 12 -27.71 11.74 -0.91
C GLY A 12 -26.56 12.75 -1.13
N LYS A 13 -26.34 13.65 -0.16
CA LYS A 13 -25.27 14.67 -0.18
C LYS A 13 -24.10 14.34 0.76
N THR A 14 -24.12 13.19 1.39
CA THR A 14 -23.11 12.74 2.34
C THR A 14 -22.40 11.52 1.79
N ALA A 15 -21.09 11.49 1.94
CA ALA A 15 -20.29 10.30 1.65
C ALA A 15 -20.00 9.56 2.96
N GLU A 16 -20.30 8.28 2.99
CA GLU A 16 -19.96 7.36 4.07
C GLU A 16 -18.67 6.65 3.71
N ILE A 17 -17.64 6.80 4.55
CA ILE A 17 -16.31 6.21 4.38
C ILE A 17 -16.22 5.02 5.33
N HIS A 18 -16.13 3.82 4.77
CA HIS A 18 -16.04 2.57 5.50
C HIS A 18 -14.58 2.15 5.65
N LEU A 19 -14.15 1.91 6.89
CA LEU A 19 -12.79 1.55 7.22
C LEU A 19 -12.64 0.07 7.57
N SER A 20 -11.41 -0.44 7.45
CA SER A 20 -11.04 -1.82 7.77
C SER A 20 -11.22 -2.20 9.25
N ASP A 21 -11.26 -1.22 10.17
CA ASP A 21 -11.54 -1.41 11.59
C ASP A 21 -13.05 -1.40 11.92
N GLY A 22 -13.91 -1.37 10.91
CA GLY A 22 -15.37 -1.34 11.04
C GLY A 22 -15.96 0.03 11.35
N LYS A 23 -15.15 1.09 11.47
CA LYS A 23 -15.65 2.45 11.66
C LYS A 23 -16.17 3.05 10.38
N ILE A 24 -17.18 3.90 10.52
CA ILE A 24 -17.79 4.65 9.41
C ILE A 24 -17.65 6.14 9.71
N TYR A 25 -17.10 6.89 8.76
CA TYR A 25 -17.00 8.34 8.84
C TYR A 25 -17.87 8.99 7.77
N ASN A 26 -18.53 10.07 8.13
CA ASN A 26 -19.38 10.83 7.23
C ASN A 26 -18.73 12.15 6.83
N THR A 27 -18.74 12.48 5.55
CA THR A 27 -18.27 13.77 5.03
C THR A 27 -19.23 14.34 3.97
N ARG A 28 -19.24 15.67 3.84
CA ARG A 28 -20.04 16.37 2.80
C ARG A 28 -19.23 16.64 1.52
N MET A 29 -18.16 15.93 1.29
CA MET A 29 -17.40 16.04 0.05
C MET A 29 -18.19 15.50 -1.13
N THR A 30 -18.01 16.14 -2.29
CA THR A 30 -18.59 15.62 -3.53
C THR A 30 -17.86 14.38 -4.00
N PHE A 31 -18.55 13.53 -4.77
CA PHE A 31 -17.96 12.33 -5.34
C PHE A 31 -16.71 12.62 -6.18
N VAL A 32 -16.75 13.69 -6.99
CA VAL A 32 -15.62 14.14 -7.83
C VAL A 32 -14.41 14.56 -6.99
N ALA A 33 -14.65 15.28 -5.88
CA ALA A 33 -13.56 15.68 -4.98
C ALA A 33 -12.93 14.46 -4.30
N LEU A 34 -13.74 13.47 -3.92
CA LEU A 34 -13.24 12.21 -3.35
C LEU A 34 -12.42 11.41 -4.38
N GLU A 35 -12.91 11.26 -5.62
CA GLU A 35 -12.14 10.61 -6.69
C GLU A 35 -10.78 11.28 -6.90
N ALA A 36 -10.74 12.61 -6.92
CA ALA A 36 -9.49 13.35 -7.12
C ALA A 36 -8.49 13.21 -5.96
N MET A 37 -8.99 13.04 -4.72
CA MET A 37 -8.15 12.88 -3.52
C MET A 37 -7.61 11.46 -3.32
N LEU A 38 -8.35 10.46 -3.78
CA LEU A 38 -8.06 9.06 -3.48
C LEU A 38 -7.02 8.43 -4.41
N GLY A 39 -6.82 9.01 -5.61
CA GLY A 39 -5.83 8.52 -6.58
C GLY A 39 -6.16 7.15 -7.19
N ASP A 40 -5.18 6.56 -7.86
CA ASP A 40 -5.34 5.36 -8.69
C ASP A 40 -5.57 4.06 -7.88
N GLY A 41 -5.33 4.10 -6.57
CA GLY A 41 -5.60 2.98 -5.67
C GLY A 41 -7.10 2.74 -5.41
N PHE A 42 -7.99 3.57 -5.96
CA PHE A 42 -9.44 3.48 -5.77
C PHE A 42 -10.18 3.39 -7.11
N ILE A 43 -11.14 2.50 -7.15
CA ILE A 43 -11.89 2.17 -8.36
C ILE A 43 -13.34 2.58 -8.17
N LYS A 44 -13.88 3.28 -9.15
CA LYS A 44 -15.32 3.59 -9.19
C LYS A 44 -16.11 2.35 -9.54
N ALA A 45 -16.85 1.79 -8.58
CA ALA A 45 -17.75 0.66 -8.80
C ALA A 45 -19.02 1.09 -9.55
N HIS A 46 -19.63 2.18 -9.12
CA HIS A 46 -20.78 2.83 -9.81
C HIS A 46 -20.82 4.33 -9.47
N ARG A 47 -21.89 5.03 -9.91
CA ARG A 47 -22.03 6.50 -9.76
C ARG A 47 -22.00 7.03 -8.32
N GLY A 48 -22.21 6.16 -7.34
CA GLY A 48 -22.23 6.51 -5.92
C GLY A 48 -21.34 5.62 -5.06
N CYS A 49 -20.43 4.83 -5.65
CA CYS A 49 -19.53 3.97 -4.90
C CYS A 49 -18.12 3.97 -5.48
N ILE A 50 -17.15 4.19 -4.60
CA ILE A 50 -15.72 4.02 -4.86
C ILE A 50 -15.21 2.93 -3.92
N VAL A 51 -14.43 1.99 -4.43
CA VAL A 51 -13.85 0.87 -3.66
C VAL A 51 -12.33 0.90 -3.76
N SER A 52 -11.65 0.62 -2.67
CA SER A 52 -10.20 0.41 -2.68
C SER A 52 -9.87 -0.86 -3.47
N ALA A 53 -8.96 -0.76 -4.43
CA ALA A 53 -8.49 -1.93 -5.18
C ALA A 53 -7.93 -3.02 -4.27
N MET A 54 -7.32 -2.63 -3.15
CA MET A 54 -6.77 -3.54 -2.14
C MET A 54 -7.84 -4.21 -1.26
N ALA A 55 -9.05 -3.66 -1.23
CA ALA A 55 -10.17 -4.25 -0.49
C ALA A 55 -10.93 -5.29 -1.31
N ILE A 56 -10.68 -5.38 -2.62
CA ILE A 56 -11.37 -6.33 -3.50
C ILE A 56 -10.71 -7.70 -3.39
N HIS A 57 -11.47 -8.69 -2.94
CA HIS A 57 -11.06 -10.09 -2.93
C HIS A 57 -11.38 -10.76 -4.28
N GLU A 58 -12.62 -10.66 -4.73
CA GLU A 58 -13.08 -11.28 -5.98
C GLU A 58 -14.18 -10.44 -6.64
N ILE A 59 -14.35 -10.62 -7.95
CA ILE A 59 -15.44 -10.05 -8.74
C ILE A 59 -16.21 -11.16 -9.44
N SER A 60 -17.48 -11.25 -9.10
CA SER A 60 -18.45 -12.11 -9.75
C SER A 60 -19.65 -11.29 -10.25
N ASP A 61 -20.84 -11.52 -9.73
CA ASP A 61 -22.02 -10.67 -9.90
C ASP A 61 -21.98 -9.44 -8.98
N MET A 62 -21.18 -9.52 -7.93
CA MET A 62 -20.87 -8.45 -6.99
C MET A 62 -19.35 -8.34 -6.81
N ILE A 63 -18.88 -7.28 -6.17
CA ILE A 63 -17.53 -7.15 -5.67
C ILE A 63 -17.52 -7.73 -4.26
N ASP A 64 -16.80 -8.82 -4.06
CA ASP A 64 -16.56 -9.40 -2.75
C ASP A 64 -15.32 -8.74 -2.12
N LEU A 65 -15.46 -8.21 -0.91
CA LEU A 65 -14.39 -7.53 -0.18
C LEU A 65 -13.66 -8.49 0.76
N VAL A 66 -12.41 -8.14 1.08
CA VAL A 66 -11.55 -8.90 2.00
C VAL A 66 -12.14 -9.06 3.42
N ASN A 67 -13.07 -8.20 3.82
CA ASN A 67 -13.80 -8.29 5.09
C ASN A 67 -15.11 -9.10 4.99
N GLY A 68 -15.41 -9.68 3.84
CA GLY A 68 -16.61 -10.48 3.57
C GLY A 68 -17.84 -9.68 3.14
N GLU A 69 -17.77 -8.35 3.10
CA GLU A 69 -18.85 -7.52 2.56
C GLU A 69 -18.93 -7.63 1.04
N LYS A 70 -20.12 -7.34 0.48
CA LYS A 70 -20.38 -7.40 -0.96
C LYS A 70 -20.91 -6.06 -1.44
N LEU A 71 -20.31 -5.55 -2.51
CA LEU A 71 -20.71 -4.29 -3.14
C LEU A 71 -21.27 -4.51 -4.54
N GLU A 72 -22.30 -3.76 -4.87
CA GLU A 72 -22.81 -3.71 -6.25
C GLU A 72 -21.87 -2.88 -7.14
N TYR A 73 -21.80 -3.21 -8.41
CA TYR A 73 -21.10 -2.43 -9.41
C TYR A 73 -21.91 -2.28 -10.70
N ALA A 74 -21.66 -1.20 -11.44
CA ALA A 74 -22.27 -1.01 -12.74
C ALA A 74 -21.65 -2.01 -13.74
N ARG A 75 -22.45 -2.85 -14.40
CA ARG A 75 -21.99 -3.89 -15.35
C ARG A 75 -20.97 -3.38 -16.37
N ARG A 76 -21.14 -2.15 -16.87
CA ARG A 76 -20.20 -1.48 -17.78
C ARG A 76 -18.82 -1.24 -17.18
N ARG A 77 -18.66 -1.30 -15.86
CA ARG A 77 -17.41 -1.11 -15.12
C ARG A 77 -16.64 -2.39 -14.87
N LYS A 78 -17.24 -3.56 -15.15
CA LYS A 78 -16.64 -4.86 -14.87
C LYS A 78 -15.23 -4.97 -15.45
N ASN A 79 -15.04 -4.62 -16.72
CA ASN A 79 -13.75 -4.72 -17.38
C ASN A 79 -12.71 -3.79 -16.76
N ASN A 80 -13.08 -2.55 -16.42
CA ASN A 80 -12.17 -1.59 -15.77
C ASN A 80 -11.71 -2.10 -14.40
N ILE A 81 -12.62 -2.71 -13.62
CA ILE A 81 -12.29 -3.26 -12.31
C ILE A 81 -11.35 -4.46 -12.47
N ILE A 82 -11.66 -5.38 -13.38
CA ILE A 82 -10.81 -6.54 -13.69
C ILE A 82 -9.43 -6.09 -14.20
N GLU A 83 -9.38 -5.08 -15.06
CA GLU A 83 -8.12 -4.54 -15.59
C GLU A 83 -7.25 -3.95 -14.47
N SER A 84 -7.84 -3.19 -13.54
CA SER A 84 -7.13 -2.67 -12.37
C SER A 84 -6.54 -3.79 -11.50
N LEU A 85 -7.31 -4.86 -11.24
CA LEU A 85 -6.82 -6.02 -10.48
C LEU A 85 -5.75 -6.81 -11.25
N THR A 86 -5.89 -6.92 -12.57
CA THR A 86 -4.91 -7.61 -13.43
C THR A 86 -3.61 -6.80 -13.52
N SER A 87 -3.70 -5.48 -13.59
CA SER A 87 -2.54 -4.58 -13.60
C SER A 87 -1.75 -4.71 -12.30
N ARG A 88 -2.42 -4.79 -11.15
CA ARG A 88 -1.78 -5.08 -9.86
C ARG A 88 -0.98 -6.37 -9.90
N LYS A 89 -1.59 -7.47 -10.36
CA LYS A 89 -0.90 -8.78 -10.50
C LYS A 89 0.27 -8.72 -11.48
N ARG A 90 0.16 -7.92 -12.53
CA ARG A 90 1.23 -7.74 -13.53
C ARG A 90 2.40 -6.96 -12.92
N ILE A 91 2.15 -5.89 -12.16
CA ILE A 91 3.18 -5.14 -11.45
C ILE A 91 3.94 -6.08 -10.50
N ILE A 92 3.24 -6.88 -9.69
CA ILE A 92 3.85 -7.81 -8.74
C ILE A 92 4.66 -8.92 -9.42
N LYS A 93 4.19 -9.44 -10.58
CA LYS A 93 4.81 -10.58 -11.28
C LYS A 93 5.76 -10.20 -12.42
N GLY A 94 5.70 -8.95 -12.87
CA GLY A 94 6.38 -8.47 -14.09
C GLY A 94 7.37 -7.33 -13.80
N PHE A 95 7.92 -7.23 -12.59
CA PHE A 95 9.03 -6.35 -12.31
C PHE A 95 10.24 -6.82 -13.14
N ASP A 96 10.39 -6.21 -14.30
CA ASP A 96 11.61 -6.31 -15.09
C ASP A 96 12.62 -5.36 -14.40
N HIS A 97 13.66 -5.95 -13.83
CA HIS A 97 14.67 -5.23 -13.03
C HIS A 97 15.65 -4.40 -13.87
N ASP A 98 15.30 -4.08 -15.13
CA ASP A 98 16.16 -3.27 -15.99
C ASP A 98 16.39 -1.88 -15.39
N GLY A 99 17.60 -1.69 -14.83
CA GLY A 99 18.07 -0.44 -14.25
C GLY A 99 17.81 -0.25 -12.75
N VAL A 100 17.26 -1.24 -12.07
CA VAL A 100 17.15 -1.27 -10.60
C VAL A 100 18.38 -2.00 -10.02
N PRO A 101 18.97 -1.53 -8.91
CA PRO A 101 20.03 -2.27 -8.26
C PRO A 101 19.62 -3.70 -7.87
N ASP A 102 20.48 -4.69 -8.12
CA ASP A 102 20.23 -6.10 -7.80
C ASP A 102 21.07 -6.62 -6.63
N THR A 103 22.21 -5.98 -6.39
CA THR A 103 23.16 -6.38 -5.36
C THR A 103 23.28 -5.31 -4.29
N GLU A 104 23.72 -5.70 -3.11
CA GLU A 104 23.97 -4.78 -1.98
C GLU A 104 24.93 -3.65 -2.39
N GLU A 105 26.00 -3.95 -3.13
CA GLU A 105 26.96 -2.98 -3.62
C GLU A 105 26.30 -1.96 -4.58
N GLN A 106 25.45 -2.43 -5.49
CA GLN A 106 24.71 -1.56 -6.42
C GLN A 106 23.71 -0.66 -5.69
N TYR A 107 23.00 -1.18 -4.69
CA TYR A 107 22.13 -0.38 -3.85
C TYR A 107 22.91 0.69 -3.08
N HIS A 108 24.05 0.33 -2.49
CA HIS A 108 24.92 1.27 -1.78
C HIS A 108 25.42 2.37 -2.73
N ASP A 109 25.92 2.02 -3.91
CA ASP A 109 26.39 3.00 -4.89
C ASP A 109 25.27 3.93 -5.38
N TYR A 110 24.08 3.41 -5.58
CA TYR A 110 22.92 4.18 -6.01
C TYR A 110 22.47 5.19 -4.96
N TYR A 111 22.48 4.82 -3.69
CA TYR A 111 22.04 5.65 -2.57
C TYR A 111 23.17 6.30 -1.76
N ARG A 112 24.39 6.26 -2.21
CA ARG A 112 25.58 6.81 -1.50
C ARG A 112 25.38 8.24 -0.96
N SER A 113 24.64 9.08 -1.66
CA SER A 113 24.34 10.46 -1.22
C SER A 113 23.49 10.55 0.04
N PHE A 114 22.87 9.45 0.47
CA PHE A 114 22.04 9.38 1.67
C PHE A 114 22.80 8.85 2.90
N ASP A 115 24.05 8.36 2.75
CA ASP A 115 24.83 7.76 3.85
C ASP A 115 24.99 8.73 5.03
N GLU A 116 25.32 9.98 4.76
CA GLU A 116 25.58 11.02 5.77
C GLU A 116 24.35 11.86 6.13
N MET A 117 23.18 11.53 5.63
CA MET A 117 21.96 12.29 5.94
C MET A 117 21.59 12.15 7.43
N PRO A 118 21.12 13.24 8.08
CA PRO A 118 20.78 13.22 9.49
C PRO A 118 19.44 12.54 9.81
N PHE A 119 18.64 12.20 8.80
CA PHE A 119 17.38 11.49 8.93
C PHE A 119 17.52 10.04 8.47
N ALA A 120 16.73 9.16 9.08
CA ALA A 120 16.66 7.75 8.71
C ALA A 120 16.12 7.60 7.30
N PHE A 121 16.83 6.87 6.44
CA PHE A 121 16.43 6.56 5.09
C PHE A 121 16.67 5.08 4.79
N THR A 122 15.73 4.46 4.09
CA THR A 122 15.83 3.08 3.61
C THR A 122 15.13 2.92 2.28
N ASP A 123 15.64 2.02 1.46
CA ASP A 123 14.93 1.40 0.34
C ASP A 123 14.55 -0.02 0.72
N ILE A 124 13.33 -0.41 0.42
CA ILE A 124 12.76 -1.70 0.77
C ILE A 124 12.16 -2.39 -0.44
N GLU A 125 12.33 -3.70 -0.51
CA GLU A 125 11.64 -4.56 -1.45
C GLU A 125 10.46 -5.24 -0.78
N MET A 126 9.26 -5.08 -1.34
CA MET A 126 8.06 -5.72 -0.81
C MET A 126 8.03 -7.21 -1.13
N VAL A 127 7.66 -8.02 -0.16
CA VAL A 127 7.42 -9.45 -0.32
C VAL A 127 5.92 -9.72 -0.43
N PHE A 128 5.52 -10.38 -1.51
CA PHE A 128 4.13 -10.74 -1.77
C PHE A 128 3.93 -12.25 -1.73
N ASN A 129 2.78 -12.70 -1.21
CA ASN A 129 2.37 -14.11 -1.26
C ASN A 129 1.82 -14.49 -2.66
N GLU A 130 1.38 -15.75 -2.82
CA GLU A 130 0.83 -16.27 -4.08
C GLU A 130 -0.48 -15.58 -4.48
N GLU A 131 -1.23 -15.06 -3.52
CA GLU A 131 -2.46 -14.29 -3.70
C GLU A 131 -2.18 -12.81 -4.07
N CYS A 132 -0.90 -12.42 -4.18
CA CYS A 132 -0.45 -11.04 -4.43
C CYS A 132 -0.81 -10.07 -3.30
N GLU A 133 -0.80 -10.52 -2.06
CA GLU A 133 -0.91 -9.70 -0.86
C GLU A 133 0.47 -9.45 -0.27
N ALA A 134 0.74 -8.23 0.15
CA ALA A 134 2.00 -7.90 0.83
C ALA A 134 2.03 -8.57 2.21
N VAL A 135 3.11 -9.31 2.48
CA VAL A 135 3.28 -10.06 3.73
C VAL A 135 4.51 -9.65 4.53
N ASP A 136 5.50 -9.03 3.88
CA ASP A 136 6.75 -8.57 4.51
C ASP A 136 7.46 -7.56 3.60
N TRP A 137 8.61 -7.06 4.02
CA TRP A 137 9.56 -6.34 3.17
C TRP A 137 11.01 -6.65 3.56
N ILE A 138 11.92 -6.51 2.62
CA ILE A 138 13.35 -6.71 2.80
C ILE A 138 14.04 -5.36 2.74
N PHE A 139 14.95 -5.07 3.67
CA PHE A 139 15.79 -3.88 3.62
C PHE A 139 16.88 -4.05 2.55
N ARG A 140 16.77 -3.31 1.45
CA ARG A 140 17.77 -3.32 0.36
C ARG A 140 18.87 -2.30 0.55
N TYR A 141 18.52 -1.16 1.11
CA TYR A 141 19.45 -0.13 1.53
C TYR A 141 18.97 0.51 2.84
N ALA A 142 19.91 0.91 3.68
CA ALA A 142 19.67 1.70 4.88
C ALA A 142 20.89 2.58 5.17
N ASN A 143 20.65 3.78 5.71
CA ASN A 143 21.74 4.64 6.15
C ASN A 143 22.03 4.51 7.66
N GLU A 144 23.16 5.08 8.10
CA GLU A 144 23.57 5.07 9.51
C GLU A 144 22.54 5.70 10.46
N ALA A 145 21.71 6.66 9.97
CA ALA A 145 20.67 7.26 10.79
C ALA A 145 19.56 6.25 11.10
N LEU A 146 19.19 5.37 10.13
CA LEU A 146 18.25 4.27 10.37
C LEU A 146 18.85 3.23 11.34
N ALA A 147 20.10 2.83 11.15
CA ALA A 147 20.76 1.88 12.04
C ALA A 147 20.76 2.35 13.50
N ARG A 148 20.99 3.64 13.73
CA ARG A 148 20.88 4.24 15.07
C ARG A 148 19.44 4.27 15.60
N LEU A 149 18.46 4.57 14.75
CA LEU A 149 17.03 4.60 15.12
C LEU A 149 16.55 3.21 15.56
N GLU A 150 16.87 2.19 14.76
CA GLU A 150 16.48 0.80 15.01
C GLU A 150 17.38 0.09 16.05
N LYS A 151 18.48 0.74 16.47
CA LYS A 151 19.49 0.17 17.42
C LYS A 151 20.09 -1.15 16.89
N LEU A 152 20.21 -1.28 15.57
CA LEU A 152 20.79 -2.42 14.88
C LEU A 152 21.88 -1.95 13.90
N PRO A 153 23.02 -2.65 13.81
CA PRO A 153 24.04 -2.31 12.81
C PRO A 153 23.55 -2.64 11.38
N LEU A 154 24.08 -1.90 10.39
CA LEU A 154 23.68 -2.03 8.98
C LEU A 154 23.79 -3.46 8.46
N GLU A 155 24.87 -4.18 8.83
CA GLU A 155 25.12 -5.57 8.41
C GLU A 155 24.05 -6.55 8.90
N LYS A 156 23.25 -6.16 9.89
CA LYS A 156 22.13 -6.94 10.40
C LYS A 156 20.78 -6.50 9.83
N LEU A 157 20.72 -5.32 9.22
CA LEU A 157 19.51 -4.80 8.57
C LEU A 157 19.45 -5.20 7.10
N ILE A 158 20.55 -4.93 6.36
CA ILE A 158 20.60 -5.11 4.92
C ILE A 158 20.41 -6.59 4.55
N GLY A 159 19.55 -6.85 3.56
CA GLY A 159 19.22 -8.19 3.09
C GLY A 159 18.28 -8.98 4.00
N GLN A 160 17.91 -8.45 5.16
CA GLN A 160 16.98 -9.10 6.07
C GLN A 160 15.54 -8.60 5.91
N SER A 161 14.57 -9.47 6.15
CA SER A 161 13.18 -9.06 6.17
C SER A 161 12.80 -8.44 7.52
N PHE A 162 11.83 -7.54 7.49
CA PHE A 162 11.33 -6.91 8.71
C PHE A 162 10.80 -7.95 9.69
N GLY A 163 10.00 -8.91 9.22
CA GLY A 163 9.43 -9.97 10.07
C GLY A 163 10.48 -10.90 10.70
N THR A 164 11.69 -10.96 10.14
CA THR A 164 12.83 -11.69 10.76
C THR A 164 13.47 -10.90 11.89
N LEU A 165 13.56 -9.58 11.75
CA LEU A 165 14.24 -8.70 12.71
C LEU A 165 13.32 -8.23 13.84
N PHE A 166 12.05 -8.01 13.52
CA PHE A 166 11.09 -7.39 14.43
C PHE A 166 9.80 -8.24 14.55
N SER A 167 9.34 -8.43 15.77
CA SER A 167 8.16 -9.27 16.06
C SER A 167 6.82 -8.52 16.05
N ASN A 168 6.86 -7.20 15.86
CA ASN A 168 5.72 -6.29 16.08
C ASN A 168 5.32 -5.51 14.83
N MET A 169 5.26 -6.18 13.68
CA MET A 169 4.81 -5.55 12.44
C MET A 169 3.38 -5.00 12.59
N ASP A 170 3.22 -3.69 12.48
CA ASP A 170 1.90 -3.07 12.39
C ASP A 170 1.39 -3.15 10.95
N ALA A 171 0.21 -3.72 10.77
CA ALA A 171 -0.45 -3.87 9.48
C ALA A 171 -0.59 -2.53 8.70
N LYS A 172 -0.63 -1.39 9.39
CA LYS A 172 -0.71 -0.07 8.74
C LYS A 172 0.53 0.24 7.89
N TRP A 173 1.74 -0.16 8.34
CA TRP A 173 2.99 0.03 7.60
C TRP A 173 3.01 -0.83 6.36
N LEU A 174 2.68 -2.12 6.51
CA LEU A 174 2.62 -3.06 5.39
C LEU A 174 1.64 -2.59 4.32
N LYS A 175 0.43 -2.18 4.71
CA LYS A 175 -0.58 -1.62 3.81
C LYS A 175 -0.16 -0.29 3.17
N GLY A 176 0.52 0.58 3.91
CA GLY A 176 1.05 1.82 3.39
C GLY A 176 2.11 1.57 2.30
N TYR A 177 3.08 0.72 2.58
CA TYR A 177 4.13 0.36 1.62
C TYR A 177 3.57 -0.37 0.40
N GLU A 178 2.61 -1.28 0.56
CA GLU A 178 1.91 -1.93 -0.54
C GLU A 178 1.26 -0.89 -1.47
N ARG A 179 0.58 0.12 -0.93
CA ARG A 179 -0.03 1.20 -1.73
C ARG A 179 1.02 2.03 -2.45
N SER A 180 2.09 2.41 -1.77
CA SER A 180 3.19 3.16 -2.39
C SER A 180 3.80 2.37 -3.54
N THR A 181 4.08 1.07 -3.34
CA THR A 181 4.69 0.20 -4.35
C THR A 181 3.78 -0.01 -5.57
N LEU A 182 2.49 -0.29 -5.34
CA LEU A 182 1.57 -0.68 -6.42
C LEU A 182 0.98 0.51 -7.18
N TYR A 183 0.86 1.67 -6.53
CA TYR A 183 0.15 2.83 -7.09
C TYR A 183 1.00 4.10 -7.12
N GLY A 184 2.28 4.05 -6.67
CA GLY A 184 3.18 5.20 -6.65
C GLY A 184 2.72 6.30 -5.67
N GLU A 185 1.91 5.98 -4.67
CA GLU A 185 1.40 6.95 -3.72
C GLU A 185 2.48 7.38 -2.72
N THR A 186 2.60 8.68 -2.49
CA THR A 186 3.38 9.22 -1.37
C THR A 186 2.49 9.27 -0.13
N LEU A 187 2.90 8.59 0.94
CA LEU A 187 2.13 8.49 2.17
C LEU A 187 2.93 9.02 3.35
N GLU A 188 2.25 9.75 4.24
CA GLU A 188 2.77 10.09 5.56
C GLU A 188 2.13 9.18 6.62
N LEU A 189 2.96 8.40 7.30
CA LEU A 189 2.53 7.51 8.37
C LEU A 189 3.15 7.97 9.68
N MET A 190 2.34 8.09 10.72
CA MET A 190 2.82 8.41 12.07
C MET A 190 2.72 7.18 12.96
N ASP A 191 3.76 6.93 13.72
CA ASP A 191 3.78 5.95 14.79
C ASP A 191 4.48 6.50 16.02
N TYR A 192 4.11 5.98 17.18
CA TYR A 192 4.83 6.22 18.42
C TYR A 192 5.69 4.98 18.66
N SER A 193 7.01 5.11 18.53
CA SER A 193 7.91 4.07 19.02
C SER A 193 7.74 3.98 20.53
N PRO A 194 7.32 2.84 21.09
CA PRO A 194 7.42 2.66 22.53
C PRO A 194 8.91 2.71 22.92
N GLU A 195 9.23 3.56 23.90
CA GLU A 195 10.57 3.65 24.48
C GLU A 195 10.99 2.32 25.14
#